data_856b99993c39d669012e1c531b010b6c
#
_entry.id   856b99993c39d669012e1c531b010b6c
#
_cell.length_a   1.000
_cell.length_b   1.000
_cell.length_c   1.000
_cell.angle_alpha   90.00
_cell.angle_beta   90.00
_cell.angle_gamma   90.00
#
_symmetry.space_group_name_H-M   'P 1'
#
loop_
_entity.id
_entity.type
_entity.pdbx_description
1 polymer ?
#
loop_
_entity_poly.entity_id
_entity_poly.type
_entity_poly.pdbx_seq_one_letter_code
_entity_poly.pdbx_strand_id
1 'polypeptide(L)'
;MFKTVAKDVWAFDVEWVPDADAGRRLHQLPQDVEEAEVFEAMWKAGGATEEEPMPYLKTVLCRVVSIAAVVRKRKDDNSITLSLTSLPHHPENLEDRQEAKLLSTFLNAIGDKKPQLVGFNSQRSDLKILVQRAVAQGDPGKIICKTA
;
A
#
# COMPACT_ATOMS: atom_id res chain seq x y z
N MET A 1 28.71 -8.76 7.26
CA MET A 1 28.72 -8.96 5.79
C MET A 1 27.95 -7.81 5.17
N PHE A 2 28.62 -6.92 4.45
CA PHE A 2 27.95 -5.80 3.77
C PHE A 2 27.17 -6.36 2.58
N LYS A 3 25.85 -6.13 2.55
CA LYS A 3 25.03 -6.52 1.39
C LYS A 3 25.41 -5.61 0.21
N THR A 4 25.69 -6.20 -0.94
CA THR A 4 25.94 -5.45 -2.17
C THR A 4 24.66 -4.69 -2.55
N VAL A 5 24.75 -3.40 -2.83
CA VAL A 5 23.64 -2.59 -3.29
C VAL A 5 23.31 -3.00 -4.73
N ALA A 6 22.05 -3.38 -4.99
CA ALA A 6 21.60 -3.75 -6.32
C ALA A 6 21.72 -2.59 -7.33
N LYS A 7 21.73 -2.90 -8.63
CA LYS A 7 21.69 -1.88 -9.69
C LYS A 7 20.40 -1.04 -9.61
N ASP A 8 19.27 -1.69 -9.37
CA ASP A 8 17.97 -1.07 -9.19
C ASP A 8 17.56 -1.12 -7.71
N VAL A 9 17.35 0.04 -7.10
CA VAL A 9 16.90 0.18 -5.72
C VAL A 9 15.69 1.11 -5.70
N TRP A 10 14.59 0.67 -5.05
CA TRP A 10 13.38 1.45 -4.89
C TRP A 10 13.15 1.70 -3.41
N ALA A 11 13.28 2.97 -3.01
CA ALA A 11 12.84 3.43 -1.69
C ALA A 11 11.38 3.83 -1.82
N PHE A 12 10.48 3.13 -1.12
CA PHE A 12 9.04 3.30 -1.28
C PHE A 12 8.34 3.53 0.04
N ASP A 13 7.17 4.13 -0.05
CA ASP A 13 6.25 4.38 1.03
C ASP A 13 4.81 4.19 0.56
N VAL A 14 3.91 3.82 1.46
CA VAL A 14 2.51 3.49 1.18
C VAL A 14 1.60 4.25 2.12
N GLU A 15 0.60 4.94 1.57
CA GLU A 15 -0.43 5.61 2.35
C GLU A 15 -1.74 4.83 2.29
N TRP A 16 -2.41 4.73 3.42
CA TRP A 16 -3.69 4.04 3.54
C TRP A 16 -4.65 4.76 4.48
N VAL A 17 -5.93 4.50 4.29
CA VAL A 17 -7.03 5.02 5.09
C VAL A 17 -7.92 3.87 5.55
N PRO A 18 -8.79 4.06 6.55
CA PRO A 18 -9.81 3.07 6.88
C PRO A 18 -10.62 2.66 5.65
N ASP A 19 -10.98 1.38 5.56
CA ASP A 19 -11.83 0.83 4.51
C ASP A 19 -13.28 0.76 5.01
N ALA A 20 -14.14 1.65 4.51
CA ALA A 20 -15.53 1.72 4.92
C ALA A 20 -16.29 0.43 4.64
N ASP A 21 -16.00 -0.28 3.53
CA ASP A 21 -16.64 -1.53 3.21
C ASP A 21 -16.22 -2.66 4.16
N ALA A 22 -14.95 -2.68 4.57
CA ALA A 22 -14.47 -3.58 5.60
C ALA A 22 -15.12 -3.26 6.95
N GLY A 23 -15.26 -1.97 7.29
CA GLY A 23 -15.93 -1.49 8.49
C GLY A 23 -17.40 -1.90 8.53
N ARG A 24 -18.16 -1.68 7.45
CA ARG A 24 -19.58 -2.07 7.38
C ARG A 24 -19.75 -3.58 7.59
N ARG A 25 -18.94 -4.39 6.90
CA ARG A 25 -18.99 -5.86 7.06
C ARG A 25 -18.65 -6.30 8.48
N LEU A 26 -17.61 -5.72 9.08
CA LEU A 26 -17.16 -6.10 10.42
C LEU A 26 -18.20 -5.76 11.49
N HIS A 27 -18.79 -4.56 11.40
CA HIS A 27 -19.73 -4.03 12.39
C HIS A 27 -21.19 -4.29 12.03
N GLN A 28 -21.47 -5.04 10.93
CA GLN A 28 -22.81 -5.36 10.44
C GLN A 28 -23.68 -4.10 10.22
N LEU A 29 -23.05 -3.03 9.72
CA LEU A 29 -23.70 -1.76 9.42
C LEU A 29 -24.39 -1.83 8.04
N PRO A 30 -25.56 -1.16 7.88
CA PRO A 30 -26.22 -1.01 6.59
C PRO A 30 -25.33 -0.32 5.55
N GLN A 31 -25.60 -0.57 4.26
CA GLN A 31 -24.80 0.00 3.16
C GLN A 31 -24.99 1.52 2.98
N ASP A 32 -26.10 2.05 3.45
CA ASP A 32 -26.47 3.47 3.39
C ASP A 32 -25.92 4.31 4.56
N VAL A 33 -25.24 3.68 5.52
CA VAL A 33 -24.56 4.43 6.58
C VAL A 33 -23.40 5.23 5.99
N GLU A 34 -23.31 6.50 6.35
CA GLU A 34 -22.25 7.40 5.89
C GLU A 34 -20.86 6.92 6.31
N GLU A 35 -19.85 7.11 5.42
CA GLU A 35 -18.48 6.65 5.69
C GLU A 35 -17.91 7.18 7.01
N ALA A 36 -18.22 8.43 7.36
CA ALA A 36 -17.78 9.04 8.61
C ALA A 36 -18.26 8.25 9.84
N GLU A 37 -19.52 7.84 9.86
CA GLU A 37 -20.09 7.06 10.94
C GLU A 37 -19.47 5.65 11.01
N VAL A 38 -19.16 5.05 9.85
CA VAL A 38 -18.45 3.76 9.79
C VAL A 38 -17.06 3.89 10.39
N PHE A 39 -16.33 4.96 10.06
CA PHE A 39 -14.99 5.19 10.60
C PHE A 39 -15.02 5.44 12.12
N GLU A 40 -15.99 6.20 12.61
CA GLU A 40 -16.20 6.38 14.06
C GLU A 40 -16.43 5.04 14.76
N ALA A 41 -17.28 4.18 14.21
CA ALA A 41 -17.51 2.84 14.75
C ALA A 41 -16.22 1.99 14.76
N MET A 42 -15.42 2.07 13.69
CA MET A 42 -14.13 1.37 13.60
C MET A 42 -13.14 1.87 14.63
N TRP A 43 -12.98 3.17 14.80
CA TRP A 43 -12.07 3.76 15.79
C TRP A 43 -12.53 3.47 17.23
N LYS A 44 -13.82 3.58 17.50
CA LYS A 44 -14.39 3.23 18.80
C LYS A 44 -14.11 1.75 19.16
N ALA A 45 -14.31 0.84 18.22
CA ALA A 45 -13.98 -0.57 18.39
C ALA A 45 -12.46 -0.81 18.48
N GLY A 46 -11.65 0.07 17.88
CA GLY A 46 -10.19 0.07 17.96
C GLY A 46 -9.63 0.61 19.29
N GLY A 47 -10.49 1.12 20.17
CA GLY A 47 -10.08 1.65 21.48
C GLY A 47 -9.88 3.17 21.49
N ALA A 48 -10.59 3.92 20.64
CA ALA A 48 -10.56 5.38 20.63
C ALA A 48 -10.84 5.97 22.03
N THR A 49 -10.06 6.97 22.42
CA THR A 49 -10.19 7.75 23.65
C THR A 49 -10.27 9.24 23.31
N GLU A 50 -10.54 10.09 24.32
CA GLU A 50 -10.51 11.54 24.12
C GLU A 50 -9.11 12.04 23.73
N GLU A 51 -8.05 11.38 24.23
CA GLU A 51 -6.64 11.70 23.94
C GLU A 51 -6.18 11.15 22.60
N GLU A 52 -6.72 9.99 22.16
CA GLU A 52 -6.42 9.34 20.90
C GLU A 52 -7.73 8.96 20.17
N PRO A 53 -8.42 9.92 19.55
CA PRO A 53 -9.74 9.70 18.93
C PRO A 53 -9.68 8.83 17.66
N MET A 54 -8.49 8.71 17.02
CA MET A 54 -8.27 7.93 15.80
C MET A 54 -7.10 6.96 16.00
N PRO A 55 -7.25 5.92 16.83
CA PRO A 55 -6.18 4.96 17.06
C PRO A 55 -5.84 4.19 15.80
N TYR A 56 -4.60 3.67 15.75
CA TYR A 56 -4.12 2.87 14.63
C TYR A 56 -5.00 1.62 14.43
N LEU A 57 -5.60 1.51 13.26
CA LEU A 57 -6.37 0.34 12.87
C LEU A 57 -5.47 -0.76 12.29
N LYS A 58 -5.89 -2.01 12.44
CA LYS A 58 -5.21 -3.13 11.79
C LYS A 58 -5.23 -2.94 10.28
N THR A 59 -4.10 -3.16 9.61
CA THR A 59 -3.93 -2.96 8.16
C THR A 59 -4.97 -3.70 7.30
N VAL A 60 -5.51 -4.83 7.79
CA VAL A 60 -6.59 -5.57 7.11
C VAL A 60 -7.90 -4.77 7.01
N LEU A 61 -8.09 -3.76 7.88
CA LEU A 61 -9.25 -2.87 7.91
C LEU A 61 -9.00 -1.55 7.15
N CYS A 62 -7.89 -1.46 6.46
CA CYS A 62 -7.49 -0.27 5.71
C CYS A 62 -7.41 -0.58 4.22
N ARG A 63 -7.53 0.45 3.38
CA ARG A 63 -7.31 0.39 1.94
C ARG A 63 -6.18 1.33 1.53
N VAL A 64 -5.40 0.92 0.53
CA VAL A 64 -4.29 1.72 0.00
C VAL A 64 -4.85 2.85 -0.88
N VAL A 65 -4.33 4.07 -0.67
CA VAL A 65 -4.75 5.26 -1.42
C VAL A 65 -3.61 5.90 -2.22
N SER A 66 -2.37 5.66 -1.82
CA SER A 66 -1.20 6.15 -2.55
C SER A 66 0.00 5.25 -2.32
N ILE A 67 0.87 5.18 -3.32
CA ILE A 67 2.18 4.52 -3.24
C ILE A 67 3.18 5.44 -3.91
N ALA A 68 4.24 5.81 -3.23
CA ALA A 68 5.32 6.60 -3.79
C ALA A 68 6.64 5.83 -3.77
N ALA A 69 7.53 6.09 -4.74
CA ALA A 69 8.85 5.50 -4.76
C ALA A 69 9.89 6.43 -5.37
N VAL A 70 11.05 6.49 -4.72
CA VAL A 70 12.28 6.99 -5.32
C VAL A 70 13.00 5.80 -5.95
N VAL A 71 13.12 5.83 -7.25
CA VAL A 71 13.76 4.79 -8.06
C VAL A 71 15.19 5.21 -8.37
N ARG A 72 16.15 4.46 -7.83
CA ARG A 72 17.57 4.62 -8.13
C ARG A 72 18.00 3.52 -9.10
N LYS A 73 18.56 3.92 -10.24
CA LYS A 73 19.15 3.01 -11.21
C LYS A 73 20.63 3.32 -11.42
N ARG A 74 21.48 2.30 -11.36
CA ARG A 74 22.87 2.37 -11.76
C ARG A 74 23.04 1.79 -13.16
N LYS A 75 23.52 2.58 -14.08
CA LYS A 75 23.85 2.15 -15.44
C LYS A 75 25.19 1.42 -15.49
N ASP A 76 25.52 0.83 -16.63
CA ASP A 76 26.75 0.06 -16.83
C ASP A 76 28.00 0.97 -16.84
N ASP A 77 27.86 2.25 -17.17
CA ASP A 77 28.88 3.29 -17.05
C ASP A 77 29.07 3.83 -15.61
N ASN A 78 28.43 3.19 -14.61
CA ASN A 78 28.34 3.60 -13.22
C ASN A 78 27.60 4.92 -12.95
N SER A 79 27.05 5.58 -13.96
CA SER A 79 26.17 6.72 -13.72
C SER A 79 24.91 6.29 -12.96
N ILE A 80 24.38 7.21 -12.13
CA ILE A 80 23.19 6.97 -11.33
C ILE A 80 22.07 7.89 -11.80
N THR A 81 20.91 7.33 -12.05
CA THR A 81 19.68 8.08 -12.29
C THR A 81 18.76 7.92 -11.08
N LEU A 82 18.17 9.02 -10.63
CA LEU A 82 17.10 9.06 -9.63
C LEU A 82 15.84 9.57 -10.30
N SER A 83 14.73 8.91 -10.03
CA SER A 83 13.41 9.38 -10.42
C SER A 83 12.40 9.17 -9.30
N LEU A 84 11.50 10.13 -9.13
CA LEU A 84 10.36 10.02 -8.23
C LEU A 84 9.15 9.57 -9.05
N THR A 85 8.41 8.63 -8.53
CA THR A 85 7.11 8.21 -9.07
C THR A 85 6.09 8.08 -7.95
N SER A 86 4.84 8.34 -8.25
CA SER A 86 3.73 8.12 -7.32
C SER A 86 2.54 7.50 -8.04
N LEU A 87 1.76 6.74 -7.30
CA LEU A 87 0.49 6.20 -7.74
C LEU A 87 -0.61 6.77 -6.82
N PRO A 88 -1.76 7.21 -7.36
CA PRO A 88 -2.09 7.23 -8.80
C PRO A 88 -1.21 8.21 -9.58
N HIS A 89 -0.90 7.87 -10.85
CA HIS A 89 -0.18 8.80 -11.73
C HIS A 89 -1.02 10.03 -12.09
N HIS A 90 -2.32 9.84 -12.21
CA HIS A 90 -3.31 10.87 -12.54
C HIS A 90 -4.40 10.90 -11.45
N PRO A 91 -4.16 11.60 -10.34
CA PRO A 91 -5.09 11.61 -9.20
C PRO A 91 -6.44 12.28 -9.52
N GLU A 92 -6.54 13.03 -10.60
CA GLU A 92 -7.79 13.57 -11.15
C GLU A 92 -8.67 12.50 -11.82
N ASN A 93 -8.09 11.36 -12.23
CA ASN A 93 -8.81 10.26 -12.86
C ASN A 93 -9.31 9.26 -11.81
N LEU A 94 -10.61 9.06 -11.74
CA LEU A 94 -11.24 8.14 -10.78
C LEU A 94 -10.80 6.68 -10.98
N GLU A 95 -10.57 6.27 -12.22
CA GLU A 95 -10.11 4.91 -12.54
C GLU A 95 -8.69 4.65 -11.98
N ASP A 96 -7.80 5.65 -12.09
CA ASP A 96 -6.43 5.54 -11.58
C ASP A 96 -6.37 5.53 -10.04
N ARG A 97 -7.40 6.06 -9.35
CA ARG A 97 -7.52 5.99 -7.88
C ARG A 97 -8.00 4.64 -7.36
N GLN A 98 -8.45 3.74 -8.22
CA GLN A 98 -8.92 2.43 -7.76
C GLN A 98 -7.77 1.64 -7.11
N GLU A 99 -8.00 1.16 -5.90
CA GLU A 99 -6.98 0.42 -5.14
C GLU A 99 -6.41 -0.76 -5.93
N ALA A 100 -7.25 -1.53 -6.61
CA ALA A 100 -6.80 -2.64 -7.44
C ALA A 100 -5.80 -2.20 -8.52
N LYS A 101 -6.01 -1.01 -9.11
CA LYS A 101 -5.11 -0.42 -10.11
C LYS A 101 -3.77 -0.03 -9.50
N LEU A 102 -3.77 0.62 -8.32
CA LEU A 102 -2.55 0.99 -7.60
C LEU A 102 -1.72 -0.25 -7.28
N LEU A 103 -2.36 -1.23 -6.67
CA LEU A 103 -1.72 -2.49 -6.26
C LEU A 103 -1.15 -3.25 -7.45
N SER A 104 -1.95 -3.50 -8.49
CA SER A 104 -1.51 -4.25 -9.66
C SER A 104 -0.36 -3.54 -10.39
N THR A 105 -0.42 -2.21 -10.54
CA THR A 105 0.64 -1.42 -11.17
C THR A 105 1.95 -1.55 -10.40
N PHE A 106 1.94 -1.33 -9.09
CA PHE A 106 3.15 -1.37 -8.27
C PHE A 106 3.71 -2.80 -8.15
N LEU A 107 2.87 -3.77 -7.82
CA LEU A 107 3.30 -5.16 -7.62
C LEU A 107 3.81 -5.80 -8.92
N ASN A 108 3.18 -5.54 -10.06
CA ASN A 108 3.68 -6.02 -11.35
C ASN A 108 5.03 -5.38 -11.70
N ALA A 109 5.19 -4.08 -11.44
CA ALA A 109 6.46 -3.41 -11.68
C ALA A 109 7.60 -3.98 -10.82
N ILE A 110 7.33 -4.31 -9.56
CA ILE A 110 8.30 -5.02 -8.70
C ILE A 110 8.59 -6.43 -9.24
N GLY A 111 7.56 -7.18 -9.61
CA GLY A 111 7.71 -8.54 -10.15
C GLY A 111 8.53 -8.60 -11.44
N ASP A 112 8.37 -7.62 -12.31
CA ASP A 112 9.08 -7.54 -13.60
C ASP A 112 10.53 -7.05 -13.43
N LYS A 113 10.76 -6.03 -12.60
CA LYS A 113 12.08 -5.38 -12.45
C LYS A 113 12.93 -5.97 -11.34
N LYS A 114 12.32 -6.62 -10.36
CA LYS A 114 12.96 -7.25 -9.21
C LYS A 114 13.97 -6.33 -8.51
N PRO A 115 13.60 -5.08 -8.16
CA PRO A 115 14.48 -4.15 -7.52
C PRO A 115 14.80 -4.59 -6.10
N GLN A 116 15.89 -4.09 -5.53
CA GLN A 116 16.07 -4.08 -4.09
C GLN A 116 15.10 -3.06 -3.49
N LEU A 117 14.17 -3.53 -2.66
CA LEU A 117 13.21 -2.67 -1.97
C LEU A 117 13.83 -2.11 -0.68
N VAL A 118 13.57 -0.85 -0.40
CA VAL A 118 13.93 -0.15 0.83
C VAL A 118 12.70 0.62 1.32
N GLY A 119 12.43 0.53 2.61
CA GLY A 119 11.34 1.27 3.25
C GLY A 119 11.56 1.35 4.76
N PHE A 120 11.01 2.37 5.41
CA PHE A 120 11.05 2.49 6.86
C PHE A 120 10.01 1.57 7.48
N ASN A 121 10.47 0.61 8.30
CA ASN A 121 9.60 -0.41 8.93
C ASN A 121 8.67 -1.17 7.95
N SER A 122 8.97 -1.13 6.66
CA SER A 122 8.10 -1.59 5.58
C SER A 122 7.74 -3.08 5.67
N GLN A 123 8.58 -3.90 6.29
CA GLN A 123 8.28 -5.33 6.50
C GLN A 123 7.08 -5.55 7.41
N ARG A 124 6.85 -4.65 8.40
CA ARG A 124 5.75 -4.77 9.37
C ARG A 124 4.52 -3.95 8.99
N SER A 125 4.65 -2.96 8.11
CA SER A 125 3.58 -2.05 7.67
C SER A 125 3.30 -2.17 6.17
N ASP A 126 4.10 -1.53 5.33
CA ASP A 126 3.82 -1.32 3.90
C ASP A 126 3.71 -2.62 3.11
N LEU A 127 4.70 -3.54 3.25
CA LEU A 127 4.65 -4.82 2.56
C LEU A 127 3.48 -5.68 3.05
N LYS A 128 3.17 -5.58 4.33
CA LYS A 128 2.05 -6.33 4.91
C LYS A 128 0.72 -5.87 4.32
N ILE A 129 0.45 -4.55 4.28
CA ILE A 129 -0.80 -4.04 3.73
C ILE A 129 -0.89 -4.30 2.22
N LEU A 130 0.19 -4.11 1.47
CA LEU A 130 0.22 -4.39 0.03
C LEU A 130 -0.18 -5.84 -0.27
N VAL A 131 0.40 -6.81 0.46
CA VAL A 131 0.07 -8.24 0.28
C VAL A 131 -1.37 -8.53 0.70
N GLN A 132 -1.82 -8.03 1.86
CA GLN A 132 -3.18 -8.25 2.35
C GLN A 132 -4.22 -7.69 1.38
N ARG A 133 -4.01 -6.48 0.88
CA ARG A 133 -4.95 -5.83 -0.04
C ARG A 133 -4.93 -6.46 -1.43
N ALA A 134 -3.77 -6.88 -1.93
CA ALA A 134 -3.68 -7.62 -3.20
C ALA A 134 -4.50 -8.91 -3.16
N VAL A 135 -4.42 -9.66 -2.05
CA VAL A 135 -5.24 -10.87 -1.86
C VAL A 135 -6.74 -10.51 -1.77
N ALA A 136 -7.11 -9.44 -1.03
CA ALA A 136 -8.48 -9.00 -0.89
C ALA A 136 -9.11 -8.54 -2.22
N GLN A 137 -8.32 -7.94 -3.12
CA GLN A 137 -8.74 -7.52 -4.45
C GLN A 137 -8.74 -8.67 -5.49
N GLY A 138 -8.36 -9.89 -5.10
CA GLY A 138 -8.30 -11.04 -6.00
C GLY A 138 -7.18 -10.99 -7.03
N ASP A 139 -6.25 -10.04 -6.92
CA ASP A 139 -5.07 -9.93 -7.79
C ASP A 139 -3.79 -10.01 -6.95
N PRO A 140 -3.30 -11.24 -6.67
CA PRO A 140 -2.08 -11.43 -5.90
C PRO A 140 -0.83 -10.91 -6.60
N GLY A 141 -0.94 -10.39 -7.83
CA GLY A 141 0.19 -9.90 -8.62
C GLY A 141 1.25 -10.98 -8.91
N LYS A 142 2.25 -10.64 -9.70
CA LYS A 142 3.36 -11.53 -10.06
C LYS A 142 4.29 -11.90 -8.91
N ILE A 143 4.18 -11.22 -7.77
CA ILE A 143 5.08 -11.42 -6.61
C ILE A 143 4.75 -12.69 -5.85
N ILE A 144 3.47 -13.02 -5.71
CA ILE A 144 3.02 -14.15 -4.86
C ILE A 144 3.17 -15.49 -5.60
N CYS A 145 3.20 -15.49 -6.92
CA CYS A 145 3.25 -16.71 -7.74
C CYS A 145 4.64 -17.30 -7.98
N LYS A 146 5.73 -16.75 -7.41
CA LYS A 146 7.12 -17.19 -7.71
C LYS A 146 7.92 -17.62 -6.49
N THR A 147 7.29 -17.96 -5.38
CA THR A 147 7.94 -18.58 -4.22
C THR A 147 7.63 -20.09 -4.13
N ALA A 148 7.63 -20.76 -5.24
CA ALA A 148 7.61 -22.23 -5.31
C ALA A 148 8.87 -22.71 -6.03
#